data_ef73b7bd5ec4d620ecaad35d65c10911
#
_entry.id   ef73b7bd5ec4d620ecaad35d65c10911
#
_cell.length_a   1.000
_cell.length_b   1.000
_cell.length_c   1.000
_cell.angle_alpha   90.00
_cell.angle_beta   90.00
_cell.angle_gamma   90.00
#
_symmetry.space_group_name_H-M   'P 1'
#
loop_
_entity.id
_entity.type
_entity.pdbx_description
1 polymer ?
#
loop_
_entity_poly.entity_id
_entity_poly.type
_entity_poly.pdbx_seq_one_letter_code
_entity_poly.pdbx_strand_id
1 'polypeptide(L)'
;MSEAGLTHGGFYNHFESREALLSAAVARAGSDVTSVLEANMARLMRAGLSQFRALVESYLYDGEIDNREKGCPVAALCSEIPSQAAEVVTTSQRLVRNLHHLVKRALPPDQADEAAWSVTSQLVGAVQLARALGDNEDGRAVLTAARRDLLGRYDS
;
A
#
# COMPACT_ATOMS: atom_id res chain seq x y z
N MET A 1 -3.64 -6.03 -24.46
CA MET A 1 -2.80 -7.13 -24.97
C MET A 1 -2.23 -6.84 -26.35
N SER A 2 -2.93 -6.18 -27.22
CA SER A 2 -2.41 -5.76 -28.56
C SER A 2 -1.27 -4.73 -28.49
N GLU A 3 -1.24 -3.86 -27.51
CA GLU A 3 -0.18 -2.86 -27.32
C GLU A 3 1.16 -3.43 -26.84
N ALA A 4 1.16 -4.62 -26.24
CA ALA A 4 2.38 -5.27 -25.75
C ALA A 4 2.99 -6.25 -26.77
N GLY A 5 2.41 -6.39 -27.99
CA GLY A 5 2.90 -7.32 -29.01
C GLY A 5 2.81 -8.82 -28.63
N LEU A 6 2.10 -9.14 -27.58
CA LEU A 6 1.91 -10.50 -27.10
C LEU A 6 0.75 -11.17 -27.83
N THR A 7 1.04 -12.17 -28.62
CA THR A 7 0.03 -13.07 -29.20
C THR A 7 -0.52 -14.02 -28.12
N HIS A 8 -1.72 -14.58 -28.35
CA HIS A 8 -2.31 -15.59 -27.44
C HIS A 8 -1.35 -16.74 -27.13
N GLY A 9 -0.53 -17.17 -28.10
CA GLY A 9 0.52 -18.19 -27.90
C GLY A 9 1.70 -17.71 -27.07
N GLY A 10 2.06 -16.42 -27.13
CA GLY A 10 3.15 -15.83 -26.31
C GLY A 10 2.81 -15.72 -24.85
N PHE A 11 1.51 -15.57 -24.53
CA PHE A 11 1.02 -15.52 -23.15
C PHE A 11 1.30 -16.84 -22.40
N TYR A 12 0.91 -17.97 -22.98
CA TYR A 12 1.07 -19.30 -22.37
C TYR A 12 2.52 -19.82 -22.32
N ASN A 13 3.44 -19.16 -23.03
CA ASN A 13 4.88 -19.48 -22.91
C ASN A 13 5.53 -18.91 -21.64
N HIS A 14 4.89 -17.93 -20.96
CA HIS A 14 5.45 -17.25 -19.81
C HIS A 14 4.66 -17.48 -18.50
N PHE A 15 3.38 -17.84 -18.58
CA PHE A 15 2.52 -18.07 -17.42
C PHE A 15 1.64 -19.30 -17.64
N GLU A 16 1.59 -20.16 -16.63
CA GLU A 16 0.79 -21.40 -16.68
C GLU A 16 -0.71 -21.15 -16.71
N SER A 17 -1.15 -19.98 -16.19
CA SER A 17 -2.57 -19.57 -16.15
C SER A 17 -2.72 -18.05 -16.08
N ARG A 18 -3.96 -17.57 -16.29
CA ARG A 18 -4.32 -16.16 -16.07
C ARG A 18 -4.14 -15.76 -14.60
N GLU A 19 -4.45 -16.66 -13.70
CA GLU A 19 -4.32 -16.49 -12.25
C GLU A 19 -2.85 -16.36 -11.85
N ALA A 20 -1.96 -17.16 -12.44
CA ALA A 20 -0.51 -17.05 -12.24
C ALA A 20 0.03 -15.69 -12.71
N LEU A 21 -0.42 -15.20 -13.87
CA LEU A 21 -0.08 -13.84 -14.33
C LEU A 21 -0.58 -12.78 -13.36
N LEU A 22 -1.84 -12.87 -12.91
CA LEU A 22 -2.41 -11.89 -11.97
C LEU A 22 -1.65 -11.91 -10.64
N SER A 23 -1.36 -13.09 -10.11
CA SER A 23 -0.56 -13.26 -8.89
C SER A 23 0.84 -12.63 -9.03
N ALA A 24 1.53 -12.87 -10.15
CA ALA A 24 2.82 -12.27 -10.42
C ALA A 24 2.74 -10.75 -10.56
N ALA A 25 1.70 -10.22 -11.23
CA ALA A 25 1.48 -8.79 -11.37
C ALA A 25 1.23 -8.11 -10.01
N VAL A 26 0.41 -8.72 -9.15
CA VAL A 26 0.13 -8.23 -7.79
C VAL A 26 1.41 -8.26 -6.94
N ALA A 27 2.20 -9.33 -7.01
CA ALA A 27 3.47 -9.44 -6.29
C ALA A 27 4.47 -8.36 -6.75
N ARG A 28 4.57 -8.11 -8.05
CA ARG A 28 5.44 -7.10 -8.63
C ARG A 28 5.03 -5.69 -8.20
N ALA A 29 3.76 -5.36 -8.34
CA ALA A 29 3.22 -4.07 -7.90
C ALA A 29 3.50 -3.82 -6.41
N GLY A 30 3.32 -4.84 -5.56
CA GLY A 30 3.64 -4.77 -4.14
C GLY A 30 5.11 -4.50 -3.86
N SER A 31 6.00 -5.18 -4.58
CA SER A 31 7.46 -4.97 -4.45
C SER A 31 7.88 -3.56 -4.87
N ASP A 32 7.38 -3.09 -6.01
CA ASP A 32 7.73 -1.77 -6.55
C ASP A 32 7.26 -0.65 -5.60
N VAL A 33 6.02 -0.73 -5.10
CA VAL A 33 5.48 0.25 -4.14
C VAL A 33 6.22 0.22 -2.81
N THR A 34 6.53 -0.97 -2.28
CA THR A 34 7.30 -1.08 -1.03
C THR A 34 8.67 -0.43 -1.19
N SER A 35 9.36 -0.67 -2.31
CA SER A 35 10.67 -0.07 -2.57
C SER A 35 10.61 1.46 -2.63
N VAL A 36 9.60 2.03 -3.26
CA VAL A 36 9.38 3.49 -3.32
C VAL A 36 9.07 4.04 -1.94
N LEU A 37 8.20 3.38 -1.17
CA LEU A 37 7.84 3.77 0.19
C LEU A 37 9.06 3.79 1.10
N GLU A 38 9.86 2.72 1.12
CA GLU A 38 11.07 2.61 1.93
C GLU A 38 12.13 3.65 1.53
N ALA A 39 12.28 3.94 0.23
CA ALA A 39 13.19 5.00 -0.25
C ALA A 39 12.75 6.39 0.24
N ASN A 40 11.45 6.70 0.19
CA ASN A 40 10.90 7.95 0.71
C ASN A 40 11.08 8.06 2.23
N MET A 41 10.76 7.00 2.97
CA MET A 41 11.00 6.94 4.41
C MET A 41 12.47 7.21 4.74
N ALA A 42 13.40 6.53 4.07
CA ALA A 42 14.83 6.71 4.29
C ALA A 42 15.28 8.17 4.02
N ARG A 43 14.71 8.81 2.99
CA ARG A 43 14.96 10.23 2.70
C ARG A 43 14.48 11.14 3.82
N LEU A 44 13.28 10.92 4.33
CA LEU A 44 12.70 11.71 5.42
C LEU A 44 13.42 11.48 6.75
N MET A 45 13.83 10.25 7.04
CA MET A 45 14.64 9.93 8.23
C MET A 45 16.01 10.62 8.20
N ARG A 46 16.67 10.70 7.03
CA ARG A 46 17.90 11.49 6.87
C ARG A 46 17.69 12.99 7.08
N ALA A 47 16.47 13.48 6.87
CA ALA A 47 16.08 14.86 7.18
C ALA A 47 15.69 15.08 8.66
N GLY A 48 15.82 14.04 9.50
CA GLY A 48 15.61 14.13 10.94
C GLY A 48 14.22 13.72 11.45
N LEU A 49 13.35 13.18 10.58
CA LEU A 49 12.05 12.66 11.02
C LEU A 49 12.21 11.30 11.72
N SER A 50 11.32 11.01 12.68
CA SER A 50 11.18 9.67 13.24
C SER A 50 10.81 8.65 12.17
N GLN A 51 11.07 7.36 12.40
CA GLN A 51 10.70 6.31 11.46
C GLN A 51 9.18 6.24 11.26
N PHE A 52 8.42 6.43 12.34
CA PHE A 52 6.96 6.40 12.27
C PHE A 52 6.41 7.59 11.48
N ARG A 53 6.91 8.81 11.74
CA ARG A 53 6.52 10.00 10.97
C ARG A 53 6.88 9.84 9.49
N ALA A 54 8.08 9.34 9.20
CA ALA A 54 8.51 9.08 7.83
C ALA A 54 7.58 8.11 7.10
N LEU A 55 7.11 7.05 7.77
CA LEU A 55 6.11 6.13 7.23
C LEU A 55 4.78 6.85 6.92
N VAL A 56 4.22 7.54 7.91
CA VAL A 56 2.92 8.21 7.79
C VAL A 56 2.93 9.27 6.68
N GLU A 57 3.96 10.12 6.65
CA GLU A 57 4.10 11.17 5.62
C GLU A 57 4.34 10.59 4.22
N SER A 58 5.04 9.46 4.13
CA SER A 58 5.28 8.80 2.83
C SER A 58 4.05 8.04 2.31
N TYR A 59 3.23 7.49 3.20
CA TYR A 59 2.07 6.69 2.81
C TYR A 59 0.82 7.54 2.53
N LEU A 60 0.61 8.60 3.32
CA LEU A 60 -0.58 9.46 3.25
C LEU A 60 -0.28 10.80 2.54
N TYR A 61 0.62 10.85 1.56
CA TYR A 61 0.86 12.09 0.81
C TYR A 61 -0.30 12.37 -0.16
N ASP A 62 -0.57 13.64 -0.45
CA ASP A 62 -1.77 14.04 -1.19
C ASP A 62 -1.80 13.48 -2.63
N GLY A 63 -0.63 13.29 -3.26
CA GLY A 63 -0.52 12.67 -4.58
C GLY A 63 -0.96 11.21 -4.63
N GLU A 64 -1.18 10.54 -3.49
CA GLU A 64 -1.67 9.16 -3.44
C GLU A 64 -3.13 9.04 -3.91
N ILE A 65 -3.89 10.15 -3.88
CA ILE A 65 -5.29 10.18 -4.35
C ILE A 65 -5.36 9.82 -5.83
N ASP A 66 -4.54 10.44 -6.67
CA ASP A 66 -4.53 10.21 -8.12
C ASP A 66 -3.59 9.08 -8.57
N ASN A 67 -2.75 8.58 -7.66
CA ASN A 67 -1.74 7.57 -7.95
C ASN A 67 -2.33 6.14 -8.02
N ARG A 68 -3.38 5.95 -8.83
CA ARG A 68 -4.10 4.66 -8.92
C ARG A 68 -3.25 3.56 -9.54
N GLU A 69 -2.38 3.89 -10.49
CA GLU A 69 -1.57 2.92 -11.21
C GLU A 69 -0.31 2.49 -10.46
N LYS A 70 0.24 3.38 -9.62
CA LYS A 70 1.52 3.17 -8.92
C LYS A 70 1.39 3.22 -7.40
N GLY A 71 0.17 3.41 -6.89
CA GLY A 71 -0.10 3.46 -5.46
C GLY A 71 -0.22 2.09 -4.80
N CYS A 72 -0.48 2.09 -3.50
CA CYS A 72 -0.53 0.87 -2.70
C CYS A 72 -1.55 -0.16 -3.25
N PRO A 73 -1.13 -1.35 -3.69
CA PRO A 73 -2.03 -2.38 -4.20
C PRO A 73 -2.96 -2.93 -3.11
N VAL A 74 -2.57 -2.89 -1.84
CA VAL A 74 -3.43 -3.28 -0.72
C VAL A 74 -4.64 -2.34 -0.67
N ALA A 75 -4.43 -1.02 -0.73
CA ALA A 75 -5.52 -0.05 -0.76
C ALA A 75 -6.38 -0.16 -2.02
N ALA A 76 -5.81 -0.58 -3.15
CA ALA A 76 -6.55 -0.71 -4.40
C ALA A 76 -7.40 -1.98 -4.49
N LEU A 77 -6.95 -3.10 -3.90
CA LEU A 77 -7.48 -4.44 -4.20
C LEU A 77 -8.10 -5.17 -3.01
N CYS A 78 -7.99 -4.66 -1.77
CA CYS A 78 -8.44 -5.40 -0.57
C CYS A 78 -9.87 -5.94 -0.66
N SER A 79 -10.80 -5.20 -1.22
CA SER A 79 -12.20 -5.62 -1.35
C SER A 79 -12.42 -6.73 -2.38
N GLU A 80 -11.55 -6.81 -3.39
CA GLU A 80 -11.66 -7.76 -4.50
C GLU A 80 -10.92 -9.07 -4.25
N ILE A 81 -9.94 -9.06 -3.33
CA ILE A 81 -9.08 -10.22 -3.04
C ILE A 81 -9.86 -11.48 -2.69
N PRO A 82 -10.88 -11.45 -1.78
CA PRO A 82 -11.57 -12.67 -1.36
C PRO A 82 -12.30 -13.42 -2.49
N SER A 83 -12.61 -12.74 -3.60
CA SER A 83 -13.29 -13.32 -4.76
C SER A 83 -12.34 -13.90 -5.82
N GLN A 84 -11.03 -13.77 -5.61
CA GLN A 84 -10.01 -14.23 -6.56
C GLN A 84 -9.60 -15.70 -6.34
N ALA A 85 -8.87 -16.25 -7.30
CA ALA A 85 -8.30 -17.59 -7.18
C ALA A 85 -7.33 -17.68 -5.98
N ALA A 86 -7.20 -18.84 -5.37
CA ALA A 86 -6.44 -19.07 -4.14
C ALA A 86 -4.98 -18.58 -4.20
N GLU A 87 -4.34 -18.68 -5.36
CA GLU A 87 -2.98 -18.19 -5.58
C GLU A 87 -2.89 -16.66 -5.46
N VAL A 88 -3.85 -15.93 -6.04
CA VAL A 88 -3.94 -14.47 -5.96
C VAL A 88 -4.25 -14.04 -4.52
N VAL A 89 -5.17 -14.75 -3.85
CA VAL A 89 -5.50 -14.52 -2.43
C VAL A 89 -4.25 -14.66 -1.57
N THR A 90 -3.49 -15.75 -1.74
CA THR A 90 -2.26 -16.01 -0.97
C THR A 90 -1.22 -14.90 -1.17
N THR A 91 -1.01 -14.48 -2.41
CA THR A 91 -0.07 -13.39 -2.74
C THR A 91 -0.50 -12.07 -2.12
N SER A 92 -1.79 -11.73 -2.23
CA SER A 92 -2.35 -10.50 -1.67
C SER A 92 -2.28 -10.48 -0.14
N GLN A 93 -2.58 -11.59 0.54
CA GLN A 93 -2.43 -11.71 1.99
C GLN A 93 -0.98 -11.47 2.44
N ARG A 94 0.01 -11.89 1.63
CA ARG A 94 1.42 -11.61 1.90
C ARG A 94 1.72 -10.11 1.85
N LEU A 95 1.15 -9.38 0.89
CA LEU A 95 1.31 -7.93 0.81
C LEU A 95 0.71 -7.22 2.03
N VAL A 96 -0.47 -7.63 2.50
CA VAL A 96 -1.08 -7.10 3.71
C VAL A 96 -0.17 -7.32 4.93
N ARG A 97 0.37 -8.54 5.09
CA ARG A 97 1.29 -8.84 6.19
C ARG A 97 2.60 -8.05 6.09
N ASN A 98 3.13 -7.85 4.88
CA ASN A 98 4.34 -7.05 4.68
C ASN A 98 4.13 -5.59 5.10
N LEU A 99 2.99 -5.00 4.72
CA LEU A 99 2.63 -3.65 5.16
C LEU A 99 2.51 -3.59 6.68
N HIS A 100 1.79 -4.54 7.30
CA HIS A 100 1.68 -4.63 8.75
C HIS A 100 3.06 -4.73 9.43
N HIS A 101 3.97 -5.57 8.93
CA HIS A 101 5.33 -5.68 9.46
C HIS A 101 6.12 -4.38 9.32
N LEU A 102 5.97 -3.65 8.21
CA LEU A 102 6.59 -2.35 8.03
C LEU A 102 6.08 -1.35 9.08
N VAL A 103 4.76 -1.28 9.27
CA VAL A 103 4.13 -0.45 10.30
C VAL A 103 4.64 -0.82 11.69
N LYS A 104 4.66 -2.11 12.03
CA LYS A 104 5.13 -2.60 13.33
C LYS A 104 6.58 -2.18 13.63
N ARG A 105 7.47 -2.27 12.63
CA ARG A 105 8.86 -1.83 12.78
C ARG A 105 9.02 -0.31 12.90
N ALA A 106 8.05 0.46 12.39
CA ALA A 106 8.08 1.91 12.46
C ALA A 106 7.49 2.48 13.75
N LEU A 107 6.60 1.73 14.41
CA LEU A 107 6.03 2.12 15.70
C LEU A 107 7.07 2.13 16.82
N PRO A 108 6.85 2.94 17.88
CA PRO A 108 7.65 2.84 19.11
C PRO A 108 7.68 1.40 19.65
N PRO A 109 8.82 0.95 20.23
CA PRO A 109 9.02 -0.45 20.62
C PRO A 109 8.07 -0.98 21.71
N ASP A 110 7.47 -0.08 22.48
CA ASP A 110 6.52 -0.39 23.56
C ASP A 110 5.09 -0.61 23.06
N GLN A 111 4.84 -0.38 21.78
CA GLN A 111 3.51 -0.55 21.20
C GLN A 111 3.18 -2.02 20.91
N ALA A 112 1.96 -2.43 21.26
CA ALA A 112 1.47 -3.77 21.02
C ALA A 112 1.24 -4.06 19.54
N ASP A 113 1.26 -5.35 19.18
CA ASP A 113 0.96 -5.81 17.80
C ASP A 113 -0.44 -5.37 17.32
N GLU A 114 -1.38 -5.25 18.24
CA GLU A 114 -2.72 -4.73 17.98
C GLU A 114 -2.70 -3.27 17.49
N ALA A 115 -1.81 -2.44 18.04
CA ALA A 115 -1.62 -1.07 17.55
C ALA A 115 -1.13 -1.05 16.09
N ALA A 116 -0.25 -1.97 15.71
CA ALA A 116 0.21 -2.08 14.33
C ALA A 116 -0.92 -2.43 13.35
N TRP A 117 -1.84 -3.32 13.72
CA TRP A 117 -3.04 -3.59 12.92
C TRP A 117 -3.98 -2.39 12.83
N SER A 118 -4.20 -1.67 13.94
CA SER A 118 -5.00 -0.45 13.97
C SER A 118 -4.44 0.61 13.02
N VAL A 119 -3.13 0.87 13.10
CA VAL A 119 -2.44 1.82 12.21
C VAL A 119 -2.52 1.37 10.76
N THR A 120 -2.24 0.08 10.47
CA THR A 120 -2.32 -0.46 9.10
C THR A 120 -3.71 -0.24 8.50
N SER A 121 -4.77 -0.54 9.27
CA SER A 121 -6.15 -0.36 8.84
C SER A 121 -6.48 1.11 8.57
N GLN A 122 -5.99 2.02 9.40
CA GLN A 122 -6.21 3.47 9.24
C GLN A 122 -5.48 4.02 8.01
N LEU A 123 -4.23 3.60 7.76
CA LEU A 123 -3.48 3.99 6.57
C LEU A 123 -4.20 3.56 5.29
N VAL A 124 -4.56 2.29 5.20
CA VAL A 124 -5.25 1.73 4.03
C VAL A 124 -6.62 2.37 3.83
N GLY A 125 -7.43 2.47 4.89
CA GLY A 125 -8.77 3.03 4.84
C GLY A 125 -8.77 4.52 4.48
N ALA A 126 -7.80 5.30 4.98
CA ALA A 126 -7.68 6.71 4.62
C ALA A 126 -7.41 6.90 3.12
N VAL A 127 -6.49 6.10 2.53
CA VAL A 127 -6.22 6.15 1.09
C VAL A 127 -7.44 5.73 0.28
N GLN A 128 -8.14 4.67 0.70
CA GLN A 128 -9.36 4.21 0.01
C GLN A 128 -10.46 5.28 0.02
N LEU A 129 -10.72 5.89 1.17
CA LEU A 129 -11.73 6.96 1.29
C LEU A 129 -11.33 8.20 0.48
N ALA A 130 -10.08 8.63 0.56
CA ALA A 130 -9.60 9.78 -0.19
C ALA A 130 -9.73 9.55 -1.70
N ARG A 131 -9.38 8.37 -2.19
CA ARG A 131 -9.55 8.01 -3.62
C ARG A 131 -11.02 7.94 -4.04
N ALA A 132 -11.91 7.47 -3.17
CA ALA A 132 -13.35 7.43 -3.45
C ALA A 132 -13.95 8.83 -3.56
N LEU A 133 -13.47 9.78 -2.76
CA LEU A 133 -13.88 11.19 -2.80
C LEU A 133 -13.23 11.96 -3.97
N GLY A 134 -12.05 11.54 -4.41
CA GLY A 134 -11.28 12.18 -5.49
C GLY A 134 -10.33 13.27 -5.00
N ASP A 135 -9.53 13.83 -5.92
CA ASP A 135 -8.56 14.90 -5.62
C ASP A 135 -9.28 16.26 -5.46
N ASN A 136 -9.88 16.44 -4.32
CA ASN A 136 -10.58 17.64 -3.90
C ASN A 136 -10.36 17.92 -2.40
N GLU A 137 -11.04 18.91 -1.86
CA GLU A 137 -10.91 19.31 -0.45
C GLU A 137 -11.25 18.16 0.50
N ASP A 138 -12.32 17.41 0.25
CA ASP A 138 -12.76 16.29 1.10
C ASP A 138 -11.77 15.15 1.09
N GLY A 139 -11.27 14.74 -0.09
CA GLY A 139 -10.27 13.68 -0.21
C GLY A 139 -8.97 14.02 0.53
N ARG A 140 -8.48 15.27 0.39
CA ARG A 140 -7.30 15.75 1.12
C ARG A 140 -7.55 15.88 2.62
N ALA A 141 -8.77 16.27 3.03
CA ALA A 141 -9.14 16.34 4.43
C ALA A 141 -9.07 14.98 5.13
N VAL A 142 -9.46 13.88 4.45
CA VAL A 142 -9.32 12.52 4.98
C VAL A 142 -7.86 12.19 5.27
N LEU A 143 -6.95 12.41 4.31
CA LEU A 143 -5.52 12.13 4.49
C LEU A 143 -4.92 13.00 5.62
N THR A 144 -5.29 14.27 5.67
CA THR A 144 -4.82 15.21 6.70
C THR A 144 -5.30 14.81 8.09
N ALA A 145 -6.56 14.38 8.23
CA ALA A 145 -7.11 13.93 9.50
C ALA A 145 -6.42 12.66 9.99
N ALA A 146 -6.21 11.69 9.09
CA ALA A 146 -5.52 10.44 9.41
C ALA A 146 -4.06 10.70 9.83
N ARG A 147 -3.32 11.53 9.10
CA ARG A 147 -1.94 11.93 9.46
C ARG A 147 -1.89 12.54 10.86
N ARG A 148 -2.74 13.53 11.13
CA ARG A 148 -2.78 14.24 12.42
C ARG A 148 -3.07 13.29 13.58
N ASP A 149 -4.05 12.41 13.42
CA ASP A 149 -4.42 11.45 14.45
C ASP A 149 -3.29 10.46 14.73
N LEU A 150 -2.71 9.85 13.68
CA LEU A 150 -1.62 8.89 13.82
C LEU A 150 -0.38 9.51 14.47
N LEU A 151 0.04 10.68 13.99
CA LEU A 151 1.21 11.38 14.53
C LEU A 151 0.97 11.84 15.97
N GLY A 152 -0.23 12.31 16.31
CA GLY A 152 -0.58 12.69 17.67
C GLY A 152 -0.55 11.54 18.68
N ARG A 153 -0.79 10.30 18.21
CA ARG A 153 -0.78 9.11 19.09
C ARG A 153 0.59 8.45 19.23
N TYR A 154 1.42 8.47 18.19
CA TYR A 154 2.60 7.61 18.14
C TYR A 154 3.92 8.34 17.80
N ASP A 155 3.91 9.65 17.58
CA ASP A 155 5.09 10.43 17.22
C ASP A 155 5.31 11.59 18.21
N SER A 156 5.38 11.27 19.48
CA SER A 156 5.61 12.22 20.59
C SER A 156 7.11 12.36 20.93
#